data_6daac56fcdfb71b76c37902a83ac8cf2
#
_entry.id   6daac56fcdfb71b76c37902a83ac8cf2
#
_cell.length_a   1.000
_cell.length_b   1.000
_cell.length_c   1.000
_cell.angle_alpha   90.00
_cell.angle_beta   90.00
_cell.angle_gamma   90.00
#
_symmetry.space_group_name_H-M   'P 1'
#
loop_
_entity.id
_entity.type
_entity.pdbx_description
1 polymer ?
#
loop_
_entity_poly.entity_id
_entity_poly.type
_entity_poly.pdbx_seq_one_letter_code
_entity_poly.pdbx_strand_id
1 'polypeptide(L)'
;MAVPDRRIPPVVTPGSPVAGAAMLVSAAVIVAALYFGRDVLVPLVLAVLLAFVLAPAARVLQRLRLGKGLAVLVTVLAAFALIGAVGAALGSQAADLAADLPRYAATLRAKLGALRGLGDLLRQSDGLLGSLGIEGAPPAPAGATAPVVVATQPRSDAALLDVAGRILGPVLQPLAMAGLVIIFTILVLLYREDLRDRAIRLAGARDLHRTMTAMNDAAARLSRLFLAQLGLNAGYAVLIAGLLWAVGLPSPLLWGILAGMMRFVPFIGTPIAVAPPLVLAMGVDPGWGLAATVLAVFLLGGVIMGQVLEPLLFGRRTGLSPLSVVLSASFWAFLWGPIGLLIATPLTVGLVVLGRHVPRFEFFDVLLGDRPPLQPEESFYQRALEGDADGLVEQARDILAEPDASLAAYGDSVALQGLVLAQTDWSREALEPERLEVIRTQVGTLLDDLSDFGTSVEATLPPAWQAEGAVVCIPGRGPLDDLTARLAALVLHRAGLGARAETSAALETANLGRLDPGLVRLCCLSVLEEGNSIAGLRYFLRRIARQLPEAKVIVGLWDAPPDSAMLTALREEGPADAIVTSLGEAAALCEALAARTGSTEMRR
;
A
#
# COMPACT_ATOMS: atom_id res chain seq x y z
N MET A 1 15.83 -36.64 46.14
CA MET A 1 14.72 -35.80 45.66
C MET A 1 15.15 -35.31 44.29
N ALA A 2 14.69 -35.99 43.22
CA ALA A 2 15.14 -35.73 41.85
C ALA A 2 14.40 -34.51 41.29
N VAL A 3 15.15 -33.54 40.74
CA VAL A 3 14.63 -32.37 40.04
C VAL A 3 13.99 -32.84 38.73
N PRO A 4 12.74 -32.48 38.42
CA PRO A 4 12.12 -32.89 37.18
C PRO A 4 12.78 -32.15 35.99
N ASP A 5 13.21 -32.94 35.03
CA ASP A 5 13.79 -32.56 33.77
C ASP A 5 12.79 -31.67 32.98
N ARG A 6 12.96 -30.34 33.02
CA ARG A 6 12.21 -29.39 32.20
C ARG A 6 12.73 -29.52 30.78
N ARG A 7 12.09 -30.36 29.98
CA ARG A 7 12.27 -30.34 28.52
C ARG A 7 11.94 -28.95 28.00
N ILE A 8 12.98 -28.20 27.66
CA ILE A 8 12.88 -26.93 26.93
C ILE A 8 12.25 -27.27 25.58
N PRO A 9 11.09 -26.68 25.19
CA PRO A 9 10.54 -26.93 23.87
C PRO A 9 11.57 -26.48 22.83
N PRO A 10 11.68 -27.19 21.68
CA PRO A 10 12.64 -26.86 20.64
C PRO A 10 12.39 -25.42 20.17
N VAL A 11 13.41 -24.58 20.24
CA VAL A 11 13.41 -23.23 19.66
C VAL A 11 13.32 -23.42 18.15
N VAL A 12 12.16 -23.15 17.56
CA VAL A 12 11.96 -23.19 16.13
C VAL A 12 12.67 -21.98 15.54
N THR A 13 13.83 -22.18 14.97
CA THR A 13 14.58 -21.14 14.27
C THR A 13 13.78 -20.67 13.03
N PRO A 14 13.64 -19.34 12.81
CA PRO A 14 13.06 -18.83 11.59
C PRO A 14 13.84 -19.37 10.38
N GLY A 15 13.15 -20.06 9.44
CA GLY A 15 13.80 -20.67 8.27
C GLY A 15 13.84 -22.20 8.26
N SER A 16 13.42 -22.88 9.33
CA SER A 16 13.33 -24.36 9.30
C SER A 16 12.11 -24.79 8.46
N PRO A 17 12.22 -25.90 7.65
CA PRO A 17 11.10 -26.43 6.86
C PRO A 17 9.87 -26.77 7.74
N VAL A 18 10.09 -27.08 9.02
CA VAL A 18 9.03 -27.33 10.00
C VAL A 18 8.27 -26.06 10.35
N ALA A 19 8.94 -24.91 10.45
CA ALA A 19 8.29 -23.62 10.70
C ALA A 19 7.41 -23.21 9.50
N GLY A 20 7.90 -23.40 8.28
CA GLY A 20 7.14 -23.16 7.06
C GLY A 20 5.90 -24.06 6.95
N ALA A 21 6.04 -25.36 7.21
CA ALA A 21 4.91 -26.29 7.23
C ALA A 21 3.88 -25.94 8.32
N ALA A 22 4.31 -25.56 9.52
CA ALA A 22 3.42 -25.14 10.60
C ALA A 22 2.65 -23.86 10.24
N MET A 23 3.29 -22.91 9.57
CA MET A 23 2.66 -21.69 9.08
C MET A 23 1.58 -21.98 8.03
N LEU A 24 1.87 -22.85 7.05
CA LEU A 24 0.90 -23.25 6.02
C LEU A 24 -0.29 -23.99 6.63
N VAL A 25 -0.07 -24.91 7.56
CA VAL A 25 -1.14 -25.62 8.28
C VAL A 25 -2.00 -24.62 9.06
N SER A 26 -1.38 -23.68 9.78
CA SER A 26 -2.11 -22.64 10.53
C SER A 26 -2.96 -21.78 9.59
N ALA A 27 -2.43 -21.35 8.46
CA ALA A 27 -3.16 -20.59 7.45
C ALA A 27 -4.35 -21.39 6.90
N ALA A 28 -4.15 -22.68 6.57
CA ALA A 28 -5.22 -23.56 6.08
C ALA A 28 -6.32 -23.75 7.13
N VAL A 29 -5.97 -23.92 8.41
CA VAL A 29 -6.93 -24.03 9.52
C VAL A 29 -7.72 -22.73 9.69
N ILE A 30 -7.08 -21.56 9.61
CA ILE A 30 -7.75 -20.26 9.67
C ILE A 30 -8.75 -20.11 8.52
N VAL A 31 -8.32 -20.39 7.27
CA VAL A 31 -9.20 -20.31 6.10
C VAL A 31 -10.37 -21.29 6.22
N ALA A 32 -10.14 -22.51 6.68
CA ALA A 32 -11.20 -23.48 6.94
C ALA A 32 -12.17 -22.97 8.02
N ALA A 33 -11.66 -22.42 9.12
CA ALA A 33 -12.49 -21.84 10.17
C ALA A 33 -13.34 -20.66 9.67
N LEU A 34 -12.78 -19.79 8.81
CA LEU A 34 -13.52 -18.69 8.18
C LEU A 34 -14.59 -19.20 7.21
N TYR A 35 -14.33 -20.28 6.48
CA TYR A 35 -15.27 -20.86 5.53
C TYR A 35 -16.42 -21.60 6.23
N PHE A 36 -16.11 -22.52 7.15
CA PHE A 36 -17.13 -23.29 7.88
C PHE A 36 -17.87 -22.46 8.94
N GLY A 37 -17.21 -21.45 9.51
CA GLY A 37 -17.82 -20.53 10.50
C GLY A 37 -18.59 -19.37 9.88
N ARG A 38 -18.78 -19.30 8.58
CA ARG A 38 -19.37 -18.16 7.87
C ARG A 38 -20.74 -17.74 8.40
N ASP A 39 -21.57 -18.68 8.83
CA ASP A 39 -22.93 -18.40 9.30
C ASP A 39 -22.97 -17.58 10.61
N VAL A 40 -21.87 -17.58 11.37
CA VAL A 40 -21.66 -16.76 12.58
C VAL A 40 -20.72 -15.60 12.30
N LEU A 41 -19.64 -15.83 11.56
CA LEU A 41 -18.59 -14.82 11.31
C LEU A 41 -19.08 -13.70 10.40
N VAL A 42 -19.88 -14.00 9.37
CA VAL A 42 -20.42 -12.98 8.47
C VAL A 42 -21.32 -11.98 9.21
N PRO A 43 -22.34 -12.42 9.99
CA PRO A 43 -23.11 -11.50 10.81
C PRO A 43 -22.27 -10.71 11.81
N LEU A 44 -21.27 -11.33 12.43
CA LEU A 44 -20.39 -10.67 13.39
C LEU A 44 -19.56 -9.56 12.72
N VAL A 45 -18.95 -9.85 11.57
CA VAL A 45 -18.16 -8.87 10.83
C VAL A 45 -19.04 -7.73 10.32
N LEU A 46 -20.21 -8.04 9.76
CA LEU A 46 -21.18 -7.02 9.35
C LEU A 46 -21.58 -6.13 10.54
N ALA A 47 -21.81 -6.73 11.71
CA ALA A 47 -22.16 -5.99 12.92
C ALA A 47 -21.02 -5.07 13.38
N VAL A 48 -19.78 -5.52 13.33
CA VAL A 48 -18.59 -4.69 13.63
C VAL A 48 -18.48 -3.52 12.65
N LEU A 49 -18.61 -3.77 11.35
CA LEU A 49 -18.58 -2.73 10.33
C LEU A 49 -19.71 -1.72 10.52
N LEU A 50 -20.93 -2.22 10.77
CA LEU A 50 -22.10 -1.38 11.03
C LEU A 50 -21.94 -0.58 12.33
N ALA A 51 -21.33 -1.16 13.36
CA ALA A 51 -21.01 -0.45 14.59
C ALA A 51 -20.06 0.72 14.37
N PHE A 52 -19.04 0.60 13.47
CA PHE A 52 -18.19 1.72 13.10
C PHE A 52 -18.98 2.85 12.42
N VAL A 53 -19.92 2.51 11.55
CA VAL A 53 -20.81 3.47 10.86
C VAL A 53 -21.76 4.15 11.83
N LEU A 54 -22.38 3.38 12.74
CA LEU A 54 -23.43 3.88 13.66
C LEU A 54 -22.87 4.55 14.91
N ALA A 55 -21.60 4.33 15.25
CA ALA A 55 -20.97 4.93 16.44
C ALA A 55 -21.06 6.47 16.52
N PRO A 56 -20.88 7.25 15.43
CA PRO A 56 -21.07 8.70 15.47
C PRO A 56 -22.52 9.10 15.77
N ALA A 57 -23.50 8.43 15.14
CA ALA A 57 -24.94 8.68 15.36
C ALA A 57 -25.34 8.37 16.79
N ALA A 58 -24.90 7.23 17.34
CA ALA A 58 -25.14 6.88 18.74
C ALA A 58 -24.53 7.91 19.70
N ARG A 59 -23.34 8.45 19.41
CA ARG A 59 -22.73 9.53 20.20
C ARG A 59 -23.52 10.85 20.16
N VAL A 60 -24.10 11.20 19.01
CA VAL A 60 -24.96 12.38 18.89
C VAL A 60 -26.21 12.22 19.78
N LEU A 61 -26.86 11.06 19.75
CA LEU A 61 -28.03 10.77 20.60
C LEU A 61 -27.67 10.78 22.11
N GLN A 62 -26.48 10.32 22.48
CA GLN A 62 -25.99 10.40 23.85
C GLN A 62 -25.79 11.86 24.30
N ARG A 63 -25.31 12.75 23.42
CA ARG A 63 -25.19 14.19 23.68
C ARG A 63 -26.56 14.87 23.90
N LEU A 64 -27.63 14.31 23.32
CA LEU A 64 -29.01 14.75 23.55
C LEU A 64 -29.59 14.21 24.87
N ARG A 65 -28.75 13.76 25.81
CA ARG A 65 -29.10 13.22 27.14
C ARG A 65 -29.84 11.88 27.15
N LEU A 66 -29.83 11.12 26.06
CA LEU A 66 -30.25 9.74 26.09
C LEU A 66 -29.20 8.87 26.79
N GLY A 67 -29.59 8.00 27.69
CA GLY A 67 -28.69 7.02 28.29
C GLY A 67 -28.00 6.12 27.24
N LYS A 68 -26.79 5.65 27.52
CA LYS A 68 -25.95 4.87 26.57
C LYS A 68 -26.72 3.72 25.91
N GLY A 69 -27.49 2.92 26.69
CA GLY A 69 -28.25 1.78 26.17
C GLY A 69 -29.39 2.20 25.24
N LEU A 70 -30.16 3.22 25.62
CA LEU A 70 -31.27 3.71 24.81
C LEU A 70 -30.80 4.37 23.52
N ALA A 71 -29.73 5.17 23.58
CA ALA A 71 -29.12 5.80 22.40
C ALA A 71 -28.66 4.76 21.37
N VAL A 72 -27.99 3.68 21.83
CA VAL A 72 -27.58 2.57 20.96
C VAL A 72 -28.77 1.86 20.35
N LEU A 73 -29.77 1.50 21.18
CA LEU A 73 -30.99 0.79 20.73
C LEU A 73 -31.72 1.61 19.66
N VAL A 74 -31.98 2.88 19.91
CA VAL A 74 -32.68 3.77 18.97
C VAL A 74 -31.87 3.91 17.66
N THR A 75 -30.57 4.10 17.76
CA THR A 75 -29.71 4.22 16.55
C THR A 75 -29.76 2.96 15.69
N VAL A 76 -29.64 1.79 16.31
CA VAL A 76 -29.65 0.51 15.58
C VAL A 76 -31.02 0.24 14.98
N LEU A 77 -32.10 0.41 15.77
CA LEU A 77 -33.45 0.20 15.26
C LEU A 77 -33.79 1.18 14.13
N ALA A 78 -33.40 2.45 14.23
CA ALA A 78 -33.61 3.44 13.17
C ALA A 78 -32.84 3.06 11.88
N ALA A 79 -31.60 2.59 12.01
CA ALA A 79 -30.82 2.13 10.87
C ALA A 79 -31.47 0.92 10.19
N PHE A 80 -31.91 -0.07 10.95
CA PHE A 80 -32.56 -1.25 10.39
C PHE A 80 -33.98 -0.96 9.86
N ALA A 81 -34.70 -0.03 10.45
CA ALA A 81 -35.96 0.47 9.91
C ALA A 81 -35.76 1.16 8.54
N LEU A 82 -34.68 1.97 8.42
CA LEU A 82 -34.30 2.59 7.15
C LEU A 82 -33.91 1.54 6.10
N ILE A 83 -33.09 0.56 6.46
CA ILE A 83 -32.70 -0.55 5.56
C ILE A 83 -33.94 -1.34 5.13
N GLY A 84 -34.88 -1.62 6.08
CA GLY A 84 -36.14 -2.30 5.79
C GLY A 84 -37.06 -1.50 4.87
N ALA A 85 -37.15 -0.19 5.07
CA ALA A 85 -37.95 0.71 4.20
C ALA A 85 -37.38 0.75 2.77
N VAL A 86 -36.06 0.86 2.65
CA VAL A 86 -35.38 0.78 1.36
C VAL A 86 -35.60 -0.59 0.71
N GLY A 87 -35.46 -1.69 1.47
CA GLY A 87 -35.69 -3.04 0.98
C GLY A 87 -37.13 -3.25 0.49
N ALA A 88 -38.13 -2.71 1.20
CA ALA A 88 -39.54 -2.76 0.79
C ALA A 88 -39.80 -1.97 -0.50
N ALA A 89 -39.21 -0.77 -0.62
CA ALA A 89 -39.28 0.04 -1.85
C ALA A 89 -38.61 -0.65 -3.05
N LEU A 90 -37.49 -1.34 -2.81
CA LEU A 90 -36.82 -2.14 -3.86
C LEU A 90 -37.65 -3.35 -4.25
N GLY A 91 -38.26 -4.02 -3.27
CA GLY A 91 -39.16 -5.16 -3.49
C GLY A 91 -40.36 -4.79 -4.36
N SER A 92 -41.03 -3.64 -4.08
CA SER A 92 -42.15 -3.17 -4.90
C SER A 92 -41.69 -2.83 -6.33
N GLN A 93 -40.58 -2.11 -6.52
CA GLN A 93 -40.06 -1.80 -7.86
C GLN A 93 -39.65 -3.06 -8.63
N ALA A 94 -39.07 -4.05 -7.94
CA ALA A 94 -38.71 -5.32 -8.58
C ALA A 94 -39.97 -6.13 -8.99
N ALA A 95 -41.05 -6.08 -8.18
CA ALA A 95 -42.31 -6.72 -8.52
C ALA A 95 -42.99 -6.05 -9.74
N ASP A 96 -43.03 -4.72 -9.77
CA ASP A 96 -43.54 -3.94 -10.91
C ASP A 96 -42.77 -4.25 -12.19
N LEU A 97 -41.42 -4.29 -12.09
CA LEU A 97 -40.55 -4.65 -13.21
C LEU A 97 -40.81 -6.09 -13.69
N ALA A 98 -41.00 -7.05 -12.77
CA ALA A 98 -41.29 -8.44 -13.11
C ALA A 98 -42.62 -8.59 -13.87
N ALA A 99 -43.63 -7.80 -13.51
CA ALA A 99 -44.94 -7.78 -14.18
C ALA A 99 -44.83 -7.27 -15.64
N ASP A 100 -43.97 -6.30 -15.89
CA ASP A 100 -43.76 -5.71 -17.22
C ASP A 100 -42.71 -6.46 -18.09
N LEU A 101 -41.95 -7.41 -17.52
CA LEU A 101 -40.91 -8.16 -18.23
C LEU A 101 -41.37 -8.80 -19.57
N PRO A 102 -42.60 -9.40 -19.68
CA PRO A 102 -43.05 -9.99 -20.95
C PRO A 102 -43.10 -8.97 -22.07
N ARG A 103 -43.54 -7.74 -21.78
CA ARG A 103 -43.62 -6.62 -22.74
C ARG A 103 -42.22 -6.18 -23.20
N TYR A 104 -41.28 -6.02 -22.27
CA TYR A 104 -39.90 -5.63 -22.59
C TYR A 104 -39.17 -6.72 -23.39
N ALA A 105 -39.42 -7.99 -23.06
CA ALA A 105 -38.85 -9.13 -23.78
C ALA A 105 -39.31 -9.18 -25.25
N ALA A 106 -40.54 -8.79 -25.55
CA ALA A 106 -41.05 -8.74 -26.92
C ALA A 106 -40.28 -7.71 -27.76
N THR A 107 -40.10 -6.49 -27.24
CA THR A 107 -39.32 -5.42 -27.91
C THR A 107 -37.87 -5.83 -28.11
N LEU A 108 -37.26 -6.43 -27.10
CA LEU A 108 -35.86 -6.89 -27.17
C LEU A 108 -35.69 -8.00 -28.23
N ARG A 109 -36.63 -8.97 -28.30
CA ARG A 109 -36.60 -10.03 -29.34
C ARG A 109 -36.74 -9.44 -30.74
N ALA A 110 -37.60 -8.42 -30.94
CA ALA A 110 -37.73 -7.75 -32.21
C ALA A 110 -36.42 -7.07 -32.64
N LYS A 111 -35.74 -6.39 -31.74
CA LYS A 111 -34.43 -5.75 -32.00
C LYS A 111 -33.33 -6.79 -32.31
N LEU A 112 -33.26 -7.86 -31.53
CA LEU A 112 -32.30 -8.95 -31.75
C LEU A 112 -32.57 -9.66 -33.09
N GLY A 113 -33.84 -9.80 -33.47
CA GLY A 113 -34.24 -10.32 -34.77
C GLY A 113 -33.77 -9.43 -35.94
N ALA A 114 -33.91 -8.12 -35.78
CA ALA A 114 -33.40 -7.16 -36.75
C ALA A 114 -31.86 -7.20 -36.91
N LEU A 115 -31.14 -7.35 -35.80
CA LEU A 115 -29.66 -7.51 -35.80
C LEU A 115 -29.22 -8.84 -36.44
N ARG A 116 -29.98 -9.93 -36.24
CA ARG A 116 -29.72 -11.21 -36.92
C ARG A 116 -29.95 -11.12 -38.42
N GLY A 117 -31.04 -10.43 -38.85
CA GLY A 117 -31.28 -10.13 -40.24
C GLY A 117 -30.17 -9.33 -40.91
N LEU A 118 -29.55 -8.39 -40.16
CA LEU A 118 -28.36 -7.66 -40.63
C LEU A 118 -27.14 -8.59 -40.75
N GLY A 119 -26.96 -9.50 -39.80
CA GLY A 119 -25.90 -10.54 -39.83
C GLY A 119 -26.08 -11.53 -40.99
N ASP A 120 -27.33 -11.87 -41.32
CA ASP A 120 -27.64 -12.74 -42.46
C ASP A 120 -27.43 -11.98 -43.78
N LEU A 121 -27.71 -10.67 -43.86
CA LEU A 121 -27.35 -9.82 -44.98
C LEU A 121 -25.82 -9.72 -45.16
N LEU A 122 -25.06 -9.58 -44.05
CA LEU A 122 -23.60 -9.59 -44.10
C LEU A 122 -23.05 -10.97 -44.53
N ARG A 123 -23.65 -12.07 -44.09
CA ARG A 123 -23.31 -13.42 -44.58
C ARG A 123 -23.71 -13.64 -46.03
N GLN A 124 -24.76 -12.99 -46.48
CA GLN A 124 -25.17 -13.05 -47.91
C GLN A 124 -24.22 -12.24 -48.78
N SER A 125 -23.59 -11.17 -48.27
CA SER A 125 -22.48 -10.46 -48.92
C SER A 125 -21.18 -11.29 -48.92
N ASP A 126 -20.94 -12.13 -47.90
CA ASP A 126 -19.86 -13.13 -47.88
C ASP A 126 -20.11 -14.27 -48.92
N GLY A 127 -21.38 -14.61 -49.20
CA GLY A 127 -21.75 -15.50 -50.32
C GLY A 127 -21.35 -14.97 -51.68
N LEU A 128 -21.32 -13.65 -51.86
CA LEU A 128 -20.78 -13.01 -53.07
C LEU A 128 -19.24 -13.03 -53.11
N LEU A 129 -18.56 -13.04 -51.94
CA LEU A 129 -17.12 -13.28 -51.81
C LEU A 129 -16.74 -14.78 -51.96
N GLY A 130 -17.64 -15.70 -51.55
CA GLY A 130 -17.47 -17.14 -51.76
C GLY A 130 -17.50 -17.55 -53.24
N SER A 131 -18.17 -16.79 -54.11
CA SER A 131 -18.08 -16.95 -55.57
C SER A 131 -16.72 -16.56 -56.16
N LEU A 132 -15.83 -16.00 -55.34
CA LEU A 132 -14.43 -15.66 -55.65
C LEU A 132 -13.42 -16.70 -55.10
N GLY A 133 -13.87 -17.89 -54.64
CA GLY A 133 -13.02 -19.05 -54.45
C GLY A 133 -12.30 -19.16 -53.09
N ILE A 134 -12.87 -18.67 -51.99
CA ILE A 134 -12.33 -18.88 -50.64
C ILE A 134 -13.34 -19.75 -49.86
N GLU A 135 -13.08 -21.05 -49.77
CA GLU A 135 -13.86 -22.03 -49.01
C GLU A 135 -13.68 -21.81 -47.49
N GLY A 136 -14.77 -21.52 -46.79
CA GLY A 136 -14.88 -21.49 -45.33
C GLY A 136 -15.78 -22.62 -44.83
N ALA A 137 -15.44 -23.20 -43.69
CA ALA A 137 -15.92 -24.43 -43.07
C ALA A 137 -17.45 -24.64 -42.97
N PRO A 138 -17.93 -25.89 -42.88
CA PRO A 138 -19.35 -26.27 -42.97
C PRO A 138 -20.15 -25.93 -41.69
N PRO A 139 -21.47 -25.66 -41.82
CA PRO A 139 -22.33 -25.33 -40.69
C PRO A 139 -22.72 -26.56 -39.86
N ALA A 140 -22.77 -26.38 -38.54
CA ALA A 140 -23.24 -27.37 -37.59
C ALA A 140 -24.78 -27.60 -37.70
N PRO A 141 -25.27 -28.83 -37.51
CA PRO A 141 -26.70 -29.15 -37.71
C PRO A 141 -27.60 -28.57 -36.62
N ALA A 142 -28.63 -27.87 -37.04
CA ALA A 142 -29.75 -27.42 -36.21
C ALA A 142 -30.70 -28.61 -35.97
N GLY A 143 -30.78 -29.03 -34.71
CA GLY A 143 -31.75 -30.06 -34.30
C GLY A 143 -31.49 -30.65 -32.94
N ALA A 144 -31.71 -29.87 -31.89
CA ALA A 144 -31.91 -30.45 -30.56
C ALA A 144 -33.20 -29.87 -29.97
N THR A 145 -34.28 -30.64 -30.07
CA THR A 145 -35.52 -30.42 -29.31
C THR A 145 -35.22 -30.59 -27.84
N ALA A 146 -35.44 -29.51 -27.07
CA ALA A 146 -35.34 -29.55 -25.62
C ALA A 146 -36.37 -30.54 -25.04
N PRO A 147 -36.01 -31.43 -24.11
CA PRO A 147 -36.96 -32.29 -23.47
C PRO A 147 -37.90 -31.46 -22.58
N VAL A 148 -39.22 -31.57 -22.85
CA VAL A 148 -40.29 -31.11 -21.99
C VAL A 148 -40.27 -31.95 -20.73
N VAL A 149 -39.80 -31.39 -19.63
CA VAL A 149 -39.90 -32.01 -18.30
C VAL A 149 -41.38 -31.92 -17.86
N VAL A 150 -42.12 -33.01 -18.00
CA VAL A 150 -43.42 -33.18 -17.39
C VAL A 150 -43.21 -33.36 -15.90
N ALA A 151 -43.52 -32.32 -15.13
CA ALA A 151 -43.54 -32.39 -13.67
C ALA A 151 -44.73 -33.26 -13.22
N THR A 152 -44.47 -34.53 -12.91
CA THR A 152 -45.39 -35.36 -12.14
C THR A 152 -45.47 -34.85 -10.70
N GLN A 153 -46.60 -34.30 -10.34
CA GLN A 153 -46.91 -33.91 -8.95
C GLN A 153 -47.22 -35.13 -8.10
N PRO A 154 -46.49 -35.43 -7.03
CA PRO A 154 -46.97 -36.33 -5.98
C PRO A 154 -47.88 -35.52 -5.03
N ARG A 155 -49.13 -35.89 -4.97
CA ARG A 155 -50.06 -35.44 -3.91
C ARG A 155 -49.74 -36.23 -2.64
N SER A 156 -49.10 -35.62 -1.67
CA SER A 156 -49.04 -36.09 -0.28
C SER A 156 -48.91 -34.91 0.65
N ASP A 157 -49.37 -35.06 1.89
CA ASP A 157 -49.38 -34.00 2.93
C ASP A 157 -47.98 -33.43 3.24
N ALA A 158 -46.92 -34.11 2.80
CA ALA A 158 -45.57 -33.58 2.75
C ALA A 158 -45.39 -32.39 1.80
N ALA A 159 -46.30 -32.22 0.80
CA ALA A 159 -46.21 -31.11 -0.16
C ALA A 159 -46.49 -29.75 0.48
N LEU A 160 -47.33 -29.69 1.51
CA LEU A 160 -47.62 -28.45 2.26
C LEU A 160 -46.42 -27.99 3.08
N LEU A 161 -45.69 -28.92 3.70
CA LEU A 161 -44.46 -28.60 4.44
C LEU A 161 -43.31 -28.23 3.49
N ASP A 162 -43.25 -28.89 2.32
CA ASP A 162 -42.25 -28.57 1.29
C ASP A 162 -42.52 -27.22 0.60
N VAL A 163 -43.79 -26.92 0.31
CA VAL A 163 -44.22 -25.60 -0.20
C VAL A 163 -44.03 -24.52 0.87
N ALA A 164 -44.39 -24.78 2.13
CA ALA A 164 -44.10 -23.87 3.22
C ALA A 164 -42.57 -23.64 3.39
N GLY A 165 -41.76 -24.68 3.31
CA GLY A 165 -40.31 -24.57 3.37
C GLY A 165 -39.70 -23.79 2.17
N ARG A 166 -40.24 -23.99 0.97
CA ARG A 166 -39.82 -23.25 -0.23
C ARG A 166 -40.24 -21.77 -0.22
N ILE A 167 -41.33 -21.41 0.44
CA ILE A 167 -41.77 -20.02 0.56
C ILE A 167 -41.17 -19.35 1.81
N LEU A 168 -41.14 -20.05 2.94
CA LEU A 168 -40.63 -19.50 4.21
C LEU A 168 -39.09 -19.50 4.28
N GLY A 169 -38.42 -20.50 3.69
CA GLY A 169 -36.96 -20.63 3.74
C GLY A 169 -36.21 -19.39 3.21
N PRO A 170 -36.52 -18.92 2.00
CA PRO A 170 -35.91 -17.72 1.42
C PRO A 170 -36.16 -16.43 2.21
N VAL A 171 -37.19 -16.39 3.06
CA VAL A 171 -37.54 -15.22 3.89
C VAL A 171 -36.96 -15.34 5.30
N LEU A 172 -37.03 -16.52 5.90
CA LEU A 172 -36.59 -16.76 7.28
C LEU A 172 -35.08 -16.65 7.43
N GLN A 173 -34.30 -17.15 6.45
CA GLN A 173 -32.84 -17.13 6.52
C GLN A 173 -32.26 -15.70 6.52
N PRO A 174 -32.64 -14.78 5.61
CA PRO A 174 -32.22 -13.38 5.69
C PRO A 174 -32.70 -12.68 6.97
N LEU A 175 -33.91 -13.01 7.45
CA LEU A 175 -34.45 -12.41 8.66
C LEU A 175 -33.67 -12.85 9.92
N ALA A 176 -33.32 -14.14 10.00
CA ALA A 176 -32.51 -14.67 11.09
C ALA A 176 -31.09 -14.04 11.07
N MET A 177 -30.48 -13.91 9.89
CA MET A 177 -29.21 -13.24 9.71
C MET A 177 -29.27 -11.76 10.13
N ALA A 178 -30.30 -11.02 9.71
CA ALA A 178 -30.53 -9.64 10.11
C ALA A 178 -30.72 -9.51 11.64
N GLY A 179 -31.47 -10.41 12.26
CA GLY A 179 -31.64 -10.47 13.71
C GLY A 179 -30.31 -10.66 14.44
N LEU A 180 -29.47 -11.56 13.93
CA LEU A 180 -28.12 -11.81 14.48
C LEU A 180 -27.22 -10.57 14.34
N VAL A 181 -27.24 -9.90 13.18
CA VAL A 181 -26.51 -8.65 12.94
C VAL A 181 -26.97 -7.54 13.88
N ILE A 182 -28.29 -7.40 14.10
CA ILE A 182 -28.85 -6.42 15.05
C ILE A 182 -28.32 -6.67 16.46
N ILE A 183 -28.41 -7.91 16.95
CA ILE A 183 -27.95 -8.28 18.28
C ILE A 183 -26.48 -8.01 18.44
N PHE A 184 -25.64 -8.48 17.51
CA PHE A 184 -24.20 -8.25 17.56
C PHE A 184 -23.86 -6.76 17.47
N THR A 185 -24.54 -5.98 16.62
CA THR A 185 -24.31 -4.53 16.51
C THR A 185 -24.60 -3.82 17.82
N ILE A 186 -25.71 -4.15 18.49
CA ILE A 186 -26.05 -3.61 19.80
C ILE A 186 -24.97 -3.98 20.82
N LEU A 187 -24.58 -5.24 20.88
CA LEU A 187 -23.54 -5.71 21.82
C LEU A 187 -22.18 -5.03 21.56
N VAL A 188 -21.73 -4.96 20.30
CA VAL A 188 -20.48 -4.30 19.93
C VAL A 188 -20.50 -2.82 20.31
N LEU A 189 -21.60 -2.10 20.08
CA LEU A 189 -21.72 -0.68 20.46
C LEU A 189 -21.80 -0.48 21.97
N LEU A 190 -22.46 -1.36 22.71
CA LEU A 190 -22.55 -1.27 24.17
C LEU A 190 -21.23 -1.58 24.87
N TYR A 191 -20.55 -2.64 24.43
CA TYR A 191 -19.31 -3.14 25.05
C TYR A 191 -18.03 -2.75 24.31
N ARG A 192 -18.09 -1.74 23.44
CA ARG A 192 -16.97 -1.38 22.57
C ARG A 192 -15.70 -1.00 23.35
N GLU A 193 -15.83 -0.43 24.56
CA GLU A 193 -14.71 -0.05 25.42
C GLU A 193 -14.03 -1.30 26.01
N ASP A 194 -14.81 -2.24 26.51
CA ASP A 194 -14.32 -3.52 27.03
C ASP A 194 -13.67 -4.38 25.92
N LEU A 195 -14.31 -4.44 24.75
CA LEU A 195 -13.74 -5.15 23.58
C LEU A 195 -12.42 -4.55 23.13
N ARG A 196 -12.31 -3.23 23.13
CA ARG A 196 -11.08 -2.51 22.81
C ARG A 196 -9.99 -2.84 23.82
N ASP A 197 -10.28 -2.76 25.12
CA ASP A 197 -9.30 -3.01 26.19
C ASP A 197 -8.79 -4.46 26.15
N ARG A 198 -9.66 -5.41 25.85
CA ARG A 198 -9.30 -6.83 25.61
C ARG A 198 -8.41 -6.98 24.37
N ALA A 199 -8.73 -6.28 23.26
CA ALA A 199 -7.92 -6.33 22.05
C ALA A 199 -6.49 -5.78 22.28
N ILE A 200 -6.36 -4.68 23.04
CA ILE A 200 -5.06 -4.10 23.43
C ILE A 200 -4.26 -5.10 24.26
N ARG A 201 -4.91 -5.76 25.23
CA ARG A 201 -4.25 -6.77 26.07
C ARG A 201 -3.77 -7.99 25.27
N LEU A 202 -4.55 -8.43 24.28
CA LEU A 202 -4.18 -9.55 23.41
C LEU A 202 -3.06 -9.20 22.43
N ALA A 203 -2.95 -7.94 22.03
CA ALA A 203 -1.87 -7.46 21.18
C ALA A 203 -0.48 -7.52 21.85
N GLY A 204 -0.43 -7.75 23.18
CA GLY A 204 0.81 -8.04 23.92
C GLY A 204 1.78 -6.87 23.99
N ALA A 205 1.28 -5.65 24.04
CA ALA A 205 2.08 -4.42 23.99
C ALA A 205 2.98 -4.25 25.22
N ARG A 206 4.29 -4.19 25.00
CA ARG A 206 5.27 -3.78 26.01
C ARG A 206 5.13 -2.29 26.36
N ASP A 207 4.58 -1.48 25.45
CA ASP A 207 4.28 -0.05 25.63
C ASP A 207 2.76 0.18 25.41
N LEU A 208 2.02 0.14 26.52
CA LEU A 208 0.55 0.28 26.51
C LEU A 208 0.10 1.63 25.94
N HIS A 209 0.79 2.72 26.27
CA HIS A 209 0.37 4.07 25.87
C HIS A 209 0.49 4.26 24.36
N ARG A 210 1.61 3.85 23.77
CA ARG A 210 1.87 3.95 22.34
C ARG A 210 0.91 3.07 21.53
N THR A 211 0.65 1.85 21.99
CA THR A 211 -0.29 0.92 21.36
C THR A 211 -1.73 1.41 21.46
N MET A 212 -2.15 1.97 22.61
CA MET A 212 -3.48 2.54 22.78
C MET A 212 -3.72 3.73 21.84
N THR A 213 -2.77 4.62 21.72
CA THR A 213 -2.87 5.79 20.82
C THR A 213 -2.95 5.34 19.38
N ALA A 214 -2.07 4.43 18.95
CA ALA A 214 -2.05 3.88 17.60
C ALA A 214 -3.36 3.15 17.23
N MET A 215 -3.90 2.31 18.12
CA MET A 215 -5.18 1.62 17.88
C MET A 215 -6.37 2.57 17.82
N ASN A 216 -6.39 3.64 18.65
CA ASN A 216 -7.44 4.65 18.60
C ASN A 216 -7.41 5.43 17.29
N ASP A 217 -6.23 5.83 16.85
CA ASP A 217 -6.05 6.54 15.58
C ASP A 217 -6.42 5.65 14.39
N ALA A 218 -6.02 4.37 14.41
CA ALA A 218 -6.40 3.40 13.40
C ALA A 218 -7.92 3.21 13.32
N ALA A 219 -8.60 3.01 14.46
CA ALA A 219 -10.04 2.85 14.52
C ALA A 219 -10.78 4.13 14.05
N ALA A 220 -10.28 5.31 14.41
CA ALA A 220 -10.86 6.57 13.98
C ALA A 220 -10.66 6.83 12.47
N ARG A 221 -9.50 6.48 11.92
CA ARG A 221 -9.21 6.55 10.47
C ARG A 221 -10.09 5.58 9.70
N LEU A 222 -10.19 4.33 10.15
CA LEU A 222 -11.03 3.31 9.52
C LEU A 222 -12.50 3.73 9.51
N SER A 223 -13.03 4.23 10.64
CA SER A 223 -14.42 4.73 10.73
C SER A 223 -14.68 5.89 9.77
N ARG A 224 -13.73 6.84 9.66
CA ARG A 224 -13.84 7.98 8.72
C ARG A 224 -13.83 7.52 7.26
N LEU A 225 -12.92 6.62 6.89
CA LEU A 225 -12.85 6.06 5.54
C LEU A 225 -14.16 5.33 5.19
N PHE A 226 -14.68 4.54 6.13
CA PHE A 226 -15.92 3.79 5.94
C PHE A 226 -17.14 4.70 5.74
N LEU A 227 -17.27 5.72 6.58
CA LEU A 227 -18.36 6.71 6.47
C LEU A 227 -18.25 7.51 5.17
N ALA A 228 -17.04 7.89 4.77
CA ALA A 228 -16.81 8.59 3.52
C ALA A 228 -17.18 7.70 2.31
N GLN A 229 -16.75 6.42 2.32
CA GLN A 229 -17.09 5.45 1.28
C GLN A 229 -18.60 5.21 1.19
N LEU A 230 -19.25 5.00 2.34
CA LEU A 230 -20.71 4.80 2.40
C LEU A 230 -21.45 6.04 1.91
N GLY A 231 -21.03 7.23 2.34
CA GLY A 231 -21.61 8.51 1.90
C GLY A 231 -21.43 8.74 0.39
N LEU A 232 -20.24 8.44 -0.13
CA LEU A 232 -19.96 8.54 -1.56
C LEU A 232 -20.81 7.59 -2.39
N ASN A 233 -20.91 6.32 -1.96
CA ASN A 233 -21.71 5.31 -2.67
C ASN A 233 -23.20 5.59 -2.57
N ALA A 234 -23.70 6.09 -1.42
CA ALA A 234 -25.08 6.53 -1.27
C ALA A 234 -25.36 7.77 -2.13
N GLY A 235 -24.46 8.75 -2.18
CA GLY A 235 -24.57 9.91 -3.06
C GLY A 235 -24.63 9.51 -4.53
N TYR A 236 -23.79 8.56 -4.95
CA TYR A 236 -23.83 7.99 -6.29
C TYR A 236 -25.14 7.27 -6.59
N ALA A 237 -25.65 6.47 -5.65
CA ALA A 237 -26.95 5.80 -5.79
C ALA A 237 -28.08 6.81 -6.04
N VAL A 238 -28.12 7.90 -5.25
CA VAL A 238 -29.12 8.97 -5.41
C VAL A 238 -28.96 9.70 -6.72
N LEU A 239 -27.73 10.01 -7.12
CA LEU A 239 -27.42 10.69 -8.40
C LEU A 239 -27.91 9.83 -9.58
N ILE A 240 -27.53 8.57 -9.63
CA ILE A 240 -27.93 7.66 -10.73
C ILE A 240 -29.44 7.44 -10.72
N ALA A 241 -30.05 7.21 -9.56
CA ALA A 241 -31.51 7.08 -9.47
C ALA A 241 -32.24 8.33 -9.99
N GLY A 242 -31.77 9.52 -9.60
CA GLY A 242 -32.34 10.79 -10.05
C GLY A 242 -32.17 11.02 -11.56
N LEU A 243 -31.01 10.72 -12.11
CA LEU A 243 -30.77 10.84 -13.54
C LEU A 243 -31.59 9.82 -14.36
N LEU A 244 -31.68 8.57 -13.91
CA LEU A 244 -32.51 7.55 -14.57
C LEU A 244 -34.00 7.87 -14.47
N TRP A 245 -34.43 8.45 -13.36
CA TRP A 245 -35.82 8.96 -13.21
C TRP A 245 -36.11 10.09 -14.20
N ALA A 246 -35.20 11.04 -14.34
CA ALA A 246 -35.33 12.16 -15.27
C ALA A 246 -35.39 11.73 -16.77
N VAL A 247 -34.69 10.62 -17.07
CA VAL A 247 -34.68 10.02 -18.43
C VAL A 247 -35.92 9.13 -18.65
N GLY A 248 -36.69 8.82 -17.60
CA GLY A 248 -37.93 8.01 -17.68
C GLY A 248 -37.68 6.50 -17.70
N LEU A 249 -36.54 6.02 -17.20
CA LEU A 249 -36.30 4.59 -17.07
C LEU A 249 -37.15 3.99 -15.95
N PRO A 250 -37.85 2.84 -16.14
CA PRO A 250 -38.57 2.15 -15.08
C PRO A 250 -37.68 1.73 -13.91
N SER A 251 -38.23 1.77 -12.69
CA SER A 251 -37.57 1.35 -11.45
C SER A 251 -36.23 2.04 -11.17
N PRO A 252 -36.11 3.39 -11.26
CA PRO A 252 -34.84 4.11 -11.19
C PRO A 252 -34.13 3.96 -9.84
N LEU A 253 -34.89 3.83 -8.74
CA LEU A 253 -34.34 3.61 -7.39
C LEU A 253 -33.63 2.26 -7.27
N LEU A 254 -34.21 1.22 -7.89
CA LEU A 254 -33.58 -0.11 -7.94
C LEU A 254 -32.19 -0.06 -8.59
N TRP A 255 -32.10 0.59 -9.76
CA TRP A 255 -30.84 0.70 -10.50
C TRP A 255 -29.84 1.61 -9.82
N GLY A 256 -30.29 2.69 -9.21
CA GLY A 256 -29.44 3.60 -8.45
C GLY A 256 -28.82 2.92 -7.24
N ILE A 257 -29.62 2.19 -6.45
CA ILE A 257 -29.11 1.44 -5.28
C ILE A 257 -28.17 0.32 -5.74
N LEU A 258 -28.52 -0.42 -6.80
CA LEU A 258 -27.61 -1.43 -7.39
C LEU A 258 -26.28 -0.79 -7.79
N ALA A 259 -26.32 0.38 -8.44
CA ALA A 259 -25.11 1.11 -8.82
C ALA A 259 -24.25 1.49 -7.60
N GLY A 260 -24.86 2.04 -6.54
CA GLY A 260 -24.16 2.38 -5.31
C GLY A 260 -23.59 1.16 -4.57
N MET A 261 -24.32 0.04 -4.55
CA MET A 261 -23.84 -1.22 -3.95
C MET A 261 -22.68 -1.83 -4.75
N MET A 262 -22.78 -1.85 -6.08
CA MET A 262 -21.74 -2.41 -6.94
C MET A 262 -20.44 -1.63 -6.90
N ARG A 263 -20.46 -0.36 -6.47
CA ARG A 263 -19.21 0.41 -6.24
C ARG A 263 -18.33 -0.14 -5.11
N PHE A 264 -18.85 -0.97 -4.21
CA PHE A 264 -18.01 -1.70 -3.27
C PHE A 264 -17.15 -2.79 -3.95
N VAL A 265 -17.52 -3.20 -5.17
CA VAL A 265 -16.80 -4.19 -5.96
C VAL A 265 -15.90 -3.49 -6.98
N PRO A 266 -14.58 -3.46 -6.75
CA PRO A 266 -13.66 -2.75 -7.63
C PRO A 266 -13.63 -3.38 -9.05
N PHE A 267 -13.45 -2.55 -10.07
CA PHE A 267 -13.31 -2.90 -11.49
C PHE A 267 -14.52 -3.59 -12.13
N ILE A 268 -15.13 -4.58 -11.47
CA ILE A 268 -16.22 -5.41 -12.02
C ILE A 268 -17.59 -4.82 -11.66
N GLY A 269 -17.69 -4.08 -10.58
CA GLY A 269 -18.97 -3.57 -10.06
C GLY A 269 -19.70 -2.65 -11.02
N THR A 270 -18.99 -1.73 -11.65
CA THR A 270 -19.61 -0.78 -12.61
C THR A 270 -20.20 -1.51 -13.84
N PRO A 271 -19.49 -2.40 -14.55
CA PRO A 271 -20.08 -3.19 -15.63
C PRO A 271 -21.33 -3.97 -15.21
N ILE A 272 -21.30 -4.62 -14.04
CA ILE A 272 -22.45 -5.36 -13.51
C ILE A 272 -23.62 -4.42 -13.20
N ALA A 273 -23.36 -3.23 -12.70
CA ALA A 273 -24.41 -2.24 -12.38
C ALA A 273 -25.06 -1.65 -13.63
N VAL A 274 -24.28 -1.49 -14.72
CA VAL A 274 -24.74 -0.88 -15.99
C VAL A 274 -25.55 -1.87 -16.83
N ALA A 275 -25.16 -3.13 -16.86
CA ALA A 275 -25.72 -4.13 -17.78
C ALA A 275 -27.25 -4.31 -17.66
N PRO A 276 -27.86 -4.50 -16.48
CA PRO A 276 -29.31 -4.69 -16.38
C PRO A 276 -30.12 -3.46 -16.79
N PRO A 277 -29.85 -2.22 -16.33
CA PRO A 277 -30.62 -1.05 -16.78
C PRO A 277 -30.41 -0.72 -18.26
N LEU A 278 -29.24 -1.06 -18.82
CA LEU A 278 -29.00 -0.91 -20.26
C LEU A 278 -29.86 -1.89 -21.08
N VAL A 279 -29.92 -3.15 -20.66
CA VAL A 279 -30.80 -4.16 -21.31
C VAL A 279 -32.27 -3.76 -21.17
N LEU A 280 -32.68 -3.26 -19.99
CA LEU A 280 -34.03 -2.75 -19.80
C LEU A 280 -34.34 -1.57 -20.73
N ALA A 281 -33.43 -0.60 -20.85
CA ALA A 281 -33.59 0.54 -21.74
C ALA A 281 -33.78 0.11 -23.21
N MET A 282 -33.06 -0.93 -23.64
CA MET A 282 -33.24 -1.56 -24.96
C MET A 282 -34.60 -2.23 -25.12
N GLY A 283 -35.24 -2.68 -24.05
CA GLY A 283 -36.57 -3.30 -24.06
C GLY A 283 -37.72 -2.29 -23.97
N VAL A 284 -37.51 -1.16 -23.30
CA VAL A 284 -38.53 -0.11 -23.07
C VAL A 284 -38.75 0.75 -24.29
N ASP A 285 -37.69 1.24 -24.91
CA ASP A 285 -37.75 2.14 -26.06
C ASP A 285 -37.59 1.34 -27.37
N PRO A 286 -38.47 1.48 -28.36
CA PRO A 286 -38.29 0.90 -29.69
C PRO A 286 -37.00 1.41 -30.40
N GLY A 287 -36.55 2.63 -30.11
CA GLY A 287 -35.29 3.20 -30.56
C GLY A 287 -34.07 2.79 -29.76
N TRP A 288 -32.91 3.32 -30.10
CA TRP A 288 -31.65 3.15 -29.36
C TRP A 288 -31.34 4.35 -28.45
N GLY A 289 -32.16 5.42 -28.51
CA GLY A 289 -31.92 6.68 -27.80
C GLY A 289 -31.85 6.51 -26.28
N LEU A 290 -32.83 5.82 -25.72
CA LEU A 290 -32.87 5.57 -24.28
C LEU A 290 -31.66 4.75 -23.79
N ALA A 291 -31.29 3.71 -24.52
CA ALA A 291 -30.12 2.87 -24.18
C ALA A 291 -28.81 3.69 -24.24
N ALA A 292 -28.63 4.52 -25.27
CA ALA A 292 -27.48 5.42 -25.40
C ALA A 292 -27.43 6.44 -24.24
N THR A 293 -28.58 6.99 -23.85
CA THR A 293 -28.69 7.95 -22.73
C THR A 293 -28.37 7.27 -21.39
N VAL A 294 -28.89 6.08 -21.15
CA VAL A 294 -28.58 5.30 -19.94
C VAL A 294 -27.07 5.01 -19.87
N LEU A 295 -26.46 4.57 -20.97
CA LEU A 295 -25.01 4.35 -21.03
C LEU A 295 -24.23 5.65 -20.74
N ALA A 296 -24.65 6.77 -21.33
CA ALA A 296 -24.02 8.08 -21.09
C ALA A 296 -24.15 8.52 -19.62
N VAL A 297 -25.30 8.30 -18.96
CA VAL A 297 -25.52 8.59 -17.54
C VAL A 297 -24.51 7.82 -16.67
N PHE A 298 -24.33 6.54 -16.91
CA PHE A 298 -23.37 5.74 -16.14
C PHE A 298 -21.92 6.11 -16.44
N LEU A 299 -21.55 6.37 -17.69
CA LEU A 299 -20.20 6.78 -18.06
C LEU A 299 -19.84 8.14 -17.45
N LEU A 300 -20.70 9.15 -17.61
CA LEU A 300 -20.50 10.48 -17.04
C LEU A 300 -20.51 10.45 -15.51
N GLY A 301 -21.47 9.73 -14.90
CA GLY A 301 -21.53 9.55 -13.47
C GLY A 301 -20.30 8.84 -12.92
N GLY A 302 -19.79 7.83 -13.63
CA GLY A 302 -18.56 7.12 -13.29
C GLY A 302 -17.31 8.01 -13.36
N VAL A 303 -17.19 8.82 -14.42
CA VAL A 303 -16.07 9.78 -14.57
C VAL A 303 -16.12 10.86 -13.48
N ILE A 304 -17.27 11.47 -13.24
CA ILE A 304 -17.42 12.50 -12.18
C ILE A 304 -17.05 11.92 -10.81
N MET A 305 -17.52 10.71 -10.53
CA MET A 305 -17.23 10.05 -9.26
C MET A 305 -15.76 9.65 -9.12
N GLY A 306 -15.22 8.94 -10.09
CA GLY A 306 -13.87 8.36 -10.01
C GLY A 306 -12.75 9.37 -10.21
N GLN A 307 -12.96 10.40 -11.04
CA GLN A 307 -11.90 11.37 -11.36
C GLN A 307 -12.00 12.68 -10.55
N VAL A 308 -13.17 12.98 -9.97
CA VAL A 308 -13.38 14.25 -9.25
C VAL A 308 -13.68 14.00 -7.77
N LEU A 309 -14.75 13.28 -7.45
CA LEU A 309 -15.18 13.15 -6.05
C LEU A 309 -14.31 12.22 -5.21
N GLU A 310 -13.88 11.09 -5.76
CA GLU A 310 -13.00 10.17 -5.02
C GLU A 310 -11.65 10.81 -4.67
N PRO A 311 -10.91 11.45 -5.60
CA PRO A 311 -9.67 12.13 -5.26
C PRO A 311 -9.83 13.27 -4.27
N LEU A 312 -10.95 14.01 -4.33
CA LEU A 312 -11.25 15.11 -3.40
C LEU A 312 -11.52 14.63 -1.98
N LEU A 313 -12.18 13.46 -1.81
CA LEU A 313 -12.59 12.95 -0.51
C LEU A 313 -11.57 12.01 0.13
N PHE A 314 -10.87 11.20 -0.66
CA PHE A 314 -9.94 10.16 -0.17
C PHE A 314 -8.46 10.49 -0.43
N GLY A 315 -8.16 11.52 -1.25
CA GLY A 315 -6.82 11.71 -1.77
C GLY A 315 -6.42 10.60 -2.75
N ARG A 316 -5.12 10.52 -3.09
CA ARG A 316 -4.63 9.60 -4.14
C ARG A 316 -4.34 8.17 -3.67
N ARG A 317 -4.46 7.84 -2.35
CA ARG A 317 -4.01 6.55 -1.81
C ARG A 317 -5.10 5.87 -0.97
N THR A 318 -5.57 4.73 -1.45
CA THR A 318 -6.49 3.85 -0.71
C THR A 318 -5.77 2.99 0.33
N GLY A 319 -4.45 2.93 0.29
CA GLY A 319 -3.62 2.08 1.15
C GLY A 319 -3.55 0.61 0.74
N LEU A 320 -4.11 0.26 -0.44
CA LEU A 320 -4.04 -1.09 -1.02
C LEU A 320 -3.45 -1.03 -2.43
N SER A 321 -2.62 -2.01 -2.78
CA SER A 321 -2.16 -2.17 -4.15
C SER A 321 -3.29 -2.63 -5.07
N PRO A 322 -3.31 -2.26 -6.38
CA PRO A 322 -4.35 -2.68 -7.31
C PRO A 322 -4.51 -4.21 -7.40
N LEU A 323 -3.40 -4.94 -7.34
CA LEU A 323 -3.40 -6.41 -7.32
C LEU A 323 -4.08 -6.94 -6.05
N SER A 324 -3.77 -6.36 -4.90
CA SER A 324 -4.34 -6.76 -3.61
C SER A 324 -5.84 -6.53 -3.55
N VAL A 325 -6.35 -5.49 -4.22
CA VAL A 325 -7.79 -5.23 -4.31
C VAL A 325 -8.51 -6.36 -5.05
N VAL A 326 -7.98 -6.82 -6.19
CA VAL A 326 -8.57 -7.93 -6.97
C VAL A 326 -8.44 -9.26 -6.22
N LEU A 327 -7.27 -9.52 -5.64
CA LEU A 327 -7.00 -10.74 -4.89
C LEU A 327 -7.91 -10.85 -3.66
N SER A 328 -8.05 -9.76 -2.89
CA SER A 328 -8.92 -9.72 -1.71
C SER A 328 -10.39 -9.86 -2.08
N ALA A 329 -10.85 -9.21 -3.15
CA ALA A 329 -12.21 -9.36 -3.66
C ALA A 329 -12.52 -10.83 -4.02
N SER A 330 -11.59 -11.49 -4.73
CA SER A 330 -11.71 -12.89 -5.09
C SER A 330 -11.71 -13.81 -3.86
N PHE A 331 -10.81 -13.56 -2.90
CA PHE A 331 -10.68 -14.33 -1.67
C PHE A 331 -11.95 -14.26 -0.80
N TRP A 332 -12.46 -13.04 -0.54
CA TRP A 332 -13.65 -12.85 0.27
C TRP A 332 -14.92 -13.31 -0.44
N ALA A 333 -14.99 -13.18 -1.77
CA ALA A 333 -16.08 -13.73 -2.57
C ALA A 333 -16.11 -15.26 -2.51
N PHE A 334 -14.95 -15.92 -2.55
CA PHE A 334 -14.85 -17.37 -2.41
C PHE A 334 -15.29 -17.84 -1.01
N LEU A 335 -14.86 -17.14 0.06
CA LEU A 335 -15.19 -17.52 1.44
C LEU A 335 -16.66 -17.29 1.79
N TRP A 336 -17.21 -16.11 1.47
CA TRP A 336 -18.48 -15.63 1.97
C TRP A 336 -19.48 -15.21 0.87
N GLY A 337 -19.18 -15.55 -0.38
CA GLY A 337 -20.05 -15.27 -1.52
C GLY A 337 -20.22 -13.77 -1.79
N PRO A 338 -21.42 -13.34 -2.29
CA PRO A 338 -21.67 -11.93 -2.63
C PRO A 338 -21.50 -10.97 -1.46
N ILE A 339 -21.80 -11.40 -0.23
CA ILE A 339 -21.61 -10.58 0.97
C ILE A 339 -20.12 -10.35 1.21
N GLY A 340 -19.30 -11.41 1.08
CA GLY A 340 -17.84 -11.31 1.17
C GLY A 340 -17.28 -10.34 0.15
N LEU A 341 -17.78 -10.38 -1.09
CA LEU A 341 -17.37 -9.48 -2.16
C LEU A 341 -17.67 -8.00 -1.83
N LEU A 342 -18.85 -7.71 -1.27
CA LEU A 342 -19.25 -6.36 -0.89
C LEU A 342 -18.40 -5.79 0.26
N ILE A 343 -17.98 -6.62 1.20
CA ILE A 343 -17.19 -6.19 2.36
C ILE A 343 -15.69 -6.41 2.18
N ALA A 344 -15.26 -6.91 1.02
CA ALA A 344 -13.85 -7.25 0.75
C ALA A 344 -12.90 -6.07 1.00
N THR A 345 -13.16 -4.93 0.37
CA THR A 345 -12.33 -3.73 0.49
C THR A 345 -12.21 -3.24 1.94
N PRO A 346 -13.33 -2.97 2.65
CA PRO A 346 -13.24 -2.53 4.04
C PRO A 346 -12.55 -3.52 4.98
N LEU A 347 -12.78 -4.81 4.77
CA LEU A 347 -12.18 -5.82 5.61
C LEU A 347 -10.66 -5.91 5.37
N THR A 348 -10.24 -5.85 4.11
CA THR A 348 -8.82 -5.88 3.74
C THR A 348 -8.08 -4.62 4.17
N VAL A 349 -8.68 -3.43 4.01
CA VAL A 349 -8.12 -2.19 4.58
C VAL A 349 -7.95 -2.31 6.08
N GLY A 350 -8.93 -2.90 6.78
CA GLY A 350 -8.82 -3.17 8.21
C GLY A 350 -7.63 -4.07 8.56
N LEU A 351 -7.39 -5.13 7.78
CA LEU A 351 -6.23 -6.02 7.97
C LEU A 351 -4.89 -5.30 7.72
N VAL A 352 -4.80 -4.48 6.67
CA VAL A 352 -3.60 -3.68 6.39
C VAL A 352 -3.34 -2.65 7.49
N VAL A 353 -4.39 -1.95 7.96
CA VAL A 353 -4.25 -1.01 9.08
C VAL A 353 -3.81 -1.73 10.36
N LEU A 354 -4.30 -2.94 10.61
CA LEU A 354 -3.85 -3.77 11.73
C LEU A 354 -2.38 -4.17 11.56
N GLY A 355 -1.96 -4.54 10.36
CA GLY A 355 -0.58 -4.86 10.00
C GLY A 355 0.39 -3.72 10.29
N ARG A 356 -0.01 -2.48 9.99
CA ARG A 356 0.79 -1.27 10.24
C ARG A 356 1.05 -0.96 11.71
N HIS A 357 0.21 -1.47 12.62
CA HIS A 357 0.27 -1.11 14.03
C HIS A 357 0.63 -2.28 14.95
N VAL A 358 0.53 -3.51 14.47
CA VAL A 358 0.79 -4.72 15.25
C VAL A 358 1.84 -5.58 14.53
N PRO A 359 3.08 -5.69 15.06
CA PRO A 359 4.18 -6.37 14.37
C PRO A 359 3.88 -7.81 13.93
N ARG A 360 3.03 -8.53 14.69
CA ARG A 360 2.63 -9.90 14.32
C ARG A 360 1.79 -10.00 13.05
N PHE A 361 1.18 -8.90 12.62
CA PHE A 361 0.32 -8.80 11.43
C PHE A 361 0.93 -7.96 10.31
N GLU A 362 2.19 -7.55 10.43
CA GLU A 362 2.94 -6.74 9.47
C GLU A 362 2.90 -7.32 8.06
N PHE A 363 2.87 -8.65 7.94
CA PHE A 363 2.77 -9.33 6.66
C PHE A 363 1.54 -8.92 5.83
N PHE A 364 0.44 -8.47 6.47
CA PHE A 364 -0.72 -7.94 5.74
C PHE A 364 -0.42 -6.58 5.09
N ASP A 365 0.38 -5.72 5.72
CA ASP A 365 0.79 -4.44 5.11
C ASP A 365 1.77 -4.69 3.96
N VAL A 366 2.73 -5.59 4.14
CA VAL A 366 3.70 -5.96 3.09
C VAL A 366 3.02 -6.62 1.89
N LEU A 367 2.08 -7.57 2.13
CA LEU A 367 1.42 -8.33 1.05
C LEU A 367 0.33 -7.53 0.34
N LEU A 368 -0.45 -6.75 1.07
CA LEU A 368 -1.68 -6.12 0.57
C LEU A 368 -1.59 -4.59 0.48
N GLY A 369 -0.61 -3.98 1.15
CA GLY A 369 -0.44 -2.54 1.18
C GLY A 369 0.02 -1.93 -0.15
N ASP A 370 -0.05 -0.61 -0.23
CA ASP A 370 0.39 0.21 -1.36
C ASP A 370 1.80 0.78 -1.19
N ARG A 371 2.43 0.52 -0.03
CA ARG A 371 3.80 0.93 0.23
C ARG A 371 4.77 0.04 -0.52
N PRO A 372 5.89 0.58 -1.00
CA PRO A 372 6.98 -0.26 -1.48
C PRO A 372 7.34 -1.29 -0.40
N PRO A 373 7.47 -2.58 -0.75
CA PRO A 373 7.76 -3.64 0.23
C PRO A 373 9.16 -3.50 0.84
N LEU A 374 10.08 -2.86 0.10
CA LEU A 374 11.43 -2.53 0.55
C LEU A 374 11.51 -1.06 0.95
N GLN A 375 12.25 -0.77 2.02
CA GLN A 375 12.60 0.59 2.37
C GLN A 375 13.52 1.18 1.27
N PRO A 376 13.64 2.51 1.14
CA PRO A 376 14.47 3.12 0.11
C PRO A 376 15.92 2.62 0.11
N GLU A 377 16.52 2.42 1.29
CA GLU A 377 17.87 1.89 1.48
C GLU A 377 17.99 0.41 1.10
N GLU A 378 16.98 -0.40 1.38
CA GLU A 378 16.93 -1.80 0.96
C GLU A 378 16.77 -1.93 -0.55
N SER A 379 15.91 -1.08 -1.14
CA SER A 379 15.74 -0.99 -2.60
C SER A 379 17.02 -0.52 -3.29
N PHE A 380 17.75 0.44 -2.71
CA PHE A 380 19.06 0.88 -3.16
C PHE A 380 20.05 -0.30 -3.20
N TYR A 381 20.17 -1.03 -2.08
CA TYR A 381 21.06 -2.18 -1.99
C TYR A 381 20.69 -3.28 -2.99
N GLN A 382 19.38 -3.61 -3.11
CA GLN A 382 18.91 -4.60 -4.07
C GLN A 382 19.29 -4.21 -5.51
N ARG A 383 18.99 -2.98 -5.95
CA ARG A 383 19.31 -2.50 -7.31
C ARG A 383 20.82 -2.50 -7.57
N ALA A 384 21.61 -2.08 -6.58
CA ALA A 384 23.06 -2.14 -6.67
C ALA A 384 23.55 -3.58 -6.85
N LEU A 385 22.97 -4.54 -6.13
CA LEU A 385 23.30 -5.97 -6.18
C LEU A 385 22.89 -6.63 -7.51
N GLU A 386 21.75 -6.21 -8.10
CA GLU A 386 21.23 -6.70 -9.37
C GLU A 386 21.97 -6.11 -10.59
N GLY A 387 22.71 -5.03 -10.41
CA GLY A 387 23.44 -4.37 -11.50
C GLY A 387 22.58 -3.31 -12.23
N ASP A 388 21.54 -2.79 -11.58
CA ASP A 388 20.59 -1.82 -12.14
C ASP A 388 21.00 -0.37 -11.79
N ALA A 389 21.98 0.17 -12.53
CA ALA A 389 22.42 1.56 -12.37
C ALA A 389 21.33 2.57 -12.72
N ASP A 390 20.58 2.32 -13.80
CA ASP A 390 19.51 3.22 -14.25
C ASP A 390 18.42 3.33 -13.18
N GLY A 391 18.03 2.22 -12.57
CA GLY A 391 17.08 2.20 -11.46
C GLY A 391 17.57 2.91 -10.20
N LEU A 392 18.89 2.85 -9.89
CA LEU A 392 19.49 3.63 -8.80
C LEU A 392 19.41 5.13 -9.06
N VAL A 393 19.73 5.56 -10.29
CA VAL A 393 19.68 6.95 -10.72
C VAL A 393 18.24 7.48 -10.70
N GLU A 394 17.27 6.70 -11.21
CA GLU A 394 15.85 7.07 -11.20
C GLU A 394 15.35 7.23 -9.76
N GLN A 395 15.66 6.28 -8.87
CA GLN A 395 15.30 6.36 -7.45
C GLN A 395 15.87 7.62 -6.78
N ALA A 396 17.15 7.92 -7.04
CA ALA A 396 17.80 9.10 -6.48
C ALA A 396 17.13 10.40 -6.98
N ARG A 397 16.84 10.48 -8.28
CA ARG A 397 16.15 11.63 -8.89
C ARG A 397 14.75 11.84 -8.34
N ASP A 398 13.98 10.78 -8.18
CA ASP A 398 12.63 10.84 -7.61
C ASP A 398 12.64 11.39 -6.19
N ILE A 399 13.56 10.90 -5.34
CA ILE A 399 13.68 11.37 -3.96
C ILE A 399 14.18 12.83 -3.93
N LEU A 400 15.16 13.18 -4.76
CA LEU A 400 15.72 14.54 -4.83
C LEU A 400 14.79 15.56 -5.49
N ALA A 401 13.75 15.12 -6.20
CA ALA A 401 12.71 15.99 -6.76
C ALA A 401 11.68 16.47 -5.72
N GLU A 402 11.68 15.92 -4.50
CA GLU A 402 10.81 16.39 -3.41
C GLU A 402 11.24 17.79 -2.93
N PRO A 403 10.28 18.69 -2.56
CA PRO A 403 10.57 20.11 -2.27
C PRO A 403 11.58 20.35 -1.15
N ASP A 404 11.65 19.45 -0.16
CA ASP A 404 12.51 19.57 1.02
C ASP A 404 13.71 18.60 0.98
N ALA A 405 13.95 17.93 -0.17
CA ALA A 405 15.01 16.96 -0.31
C ALA A 405 16.37 17.65 -0.50
N SER A 406 17.39 17.12 0.17
CA SER A 406 18.79 17.52 -0.03
C SER A 406 19.65 16.30 -0.34
N LEU A 407 20.76 16.51 -1.06
CA LEU A 407 21.71 15.44 -1.36
C LEU A 407 22.30 14.83 -0.06
N ALA A 408 22.54 15.65 0.96
CA ALA A 408 23.00 15.16 2.26
C ALA A 408 21.96 14.26 2.94
N ALA A 409 20.67 14.65 2.93
CA ALA A 409 19.61 13.84 3.49
C ALA A 409 19.41 12.51 2.72
N TYR A 410 19.46 12.54 1.38
CA TYR A 410 19.46 11.33 0.55
C TYR A 410 20.67 10.45 0.86
N GLY A 411 21.84 11.04 0.95
CA GLY A 411 23.08 10.34 1.30
C GLY A 411 22.97 9.64 2.66
N ASP A 412 22.48 10.35 3.68
CA ASP A 412 22.37 9.81 5.05
C ASP A 412 21.28 8.74 5.17
N SER A 413 20.10 8.94 4.55
CA SER A 413 18.95 8.07 4.76
C SER A 413 18.86 6.89 3.77
N VAL A 414 19.50 6.98 2.61
CA VAL A 414 19.37 5.97 1.56
C VAL A 414 20.73 5.38 1.16
N ALA A 415 21.64 6.22 0.62
CA ALA A 415 22.87 5.69 0.02
C ALA A 415 23.83 5.10 1.07
N LEU A 416 24.07 5.79 2.18
CA LEU A 416 24.92 5.26 3.26
C LEU A 416 24.29 4.03 3.91
N GLN A 417 22.97 4.04 4.16
CA GLN A 417 22.28 2.90 4.74
C GLN A 417 22.37 1.67 3.82
N GLY A 418 22.18 1.85 2.51
CA GLY A 418 22.33 0.78 1.53
C GLY A 418 23.78 0.24 1.46
N LEU A 419 24.79 1.11 1.58
CA LEU A 419 26.18 0.70 1.65
C LEU A 419 26.51 -0.02 2.97
N VAL A 420 25.91 0.37 4.10
CA VAL A 420 26.02 -0.34 5.38
C VAL A 420 25.42 -1.74 5.28
N LEU A 421 24.26 -1.91 4.63
CA LEU A 421 23.68 -3.24 4.38
C LEU A 421 24.63 -4.12 3.56
N ALA A 422 25.20 -3.59 2.47
CA ALA A 422 26.16 -4.31 1.64
C ALA A 422 27.44 -4.68 2.42
N GLN A 423 27.95 -3.77 3.25
CA GLN A 423 29.13 -3.99 4.08
C GLN A 423 28.89 -5.07 5.15
N THR A 424 27.68 -5.05 5.74
CA THR A 424 27.26 -6.04 6.74
C THR A 424 27.16 -7.45 6.12
N ASP A 425 26.59 -7.56 4.92
CA ASP A 425 26.54 -8.85 4.21
C ASP A 425 27.92 -9.33 3.77
N TRP A 426 28.80 -8.40 3.39
CA TRP A 426 30.20 -8.74 3.13
C TRP A 426 30.92 -9.26 4.39
N SER A 427 30.76 -8.59 5.53
CA SER A 427 31.41 -8.98 6.78
C SER A 427 30.93 -10.34 7.30
N ARG A 428 29.70 -10.74 6.94
CA ARG A 428 29.10 -12.05 7.26
C ARG A 428 29.42 -13.14 6.24
N GLU A 429 30.27 -12.85 5.24
CA GLU A 429 30.56 -13.74 4.11
C GLU A 429 29.30 -14.17 3.32
N ALA A 430 28.24 -13.35 3.37
CA ALA A 430 27.00 -13.59 2.64
C ALA A 430 27.05 -13.01 1.20
N LEU A 431 28.03 -12.15 0.92
CA LEU A 431 28.22 -11.49 -0.37
C LEU A 431 29.49 -12.00 -1.07
N GLU A 432 29.35 -12.49 -2.31
CA GLU A 432 30.46 -12.95 -3.13
C GLU A 432 31.32 -11.76 -3.66
N PRO A 433 32.64 -11.93 -3.86
CA PRO A 433 33.52 -10.87 -4.34
C PRO A 433 33.06 -10.24 -5.67
N GLU A 434 32.54 -11.05 -6.59
CA GLU A 434 32.02 -10.60 -7.89
C GLU A 434 30.81 -9.68 -7.72
N ARG A 435 29.95 -9.97 -6.76
CA ARG A 435 28.79 -9.13 -6.43
C ARG A 435 29.19 -7.81 -5.78
N LEU A 436 30.22 -7.83 -4.95
CA LEU A 436 30.78 -6.61 -4.37
C LEU A 436 31.29 -5.65 -5.48
N GLU A 437 31.98 -6.17 -6.49
CA GLU A 437 32.43 -5.36 -7.62
C GLU A 437 31.27 -4.83 -8.49
N VAL A 438 30.19 -5.59 -8.61
CA VAL A 438 28.95 -5.09 -9.24
C VAL A 438 28.41 -3.89 -8.45
N ILE A 439 28.25 -4.00 -7.13
CA ILE A 439 27.79 -2.90 -6.28
C ILE A 439 28.69 -1.67 -6.43
N ARG A 440 30.02 -1.85 -6.38
CA ARG A 440 30.98 -0.76 -6.53
C ARG A 440 30.81 -0.03 -7.86
N THR A 441 30.62 -0.80 -8.94
CA THR A 441 30.44 -0.24 -10.28
C THR A 441 29.12 0.53 -10.39
N GLN A 442 28.01 -0.04 -9.93
CA GLN A 442 26.69 0.57 -10.05
C GLN A 442 26.56 1.85 -9.19
N VAL A 443 27.00 1.77 -7.93
CA VAL A 443 27.02 2.95 -7.07
C VAL A 443 28.01 4.01 -7.58
N GLY A 444 29.15 3.56 -8.13
CA GLY A 444 30.09 4.45 -8.82
C GLY A 444 29.41 5.25 -9.94
N THR A 445 28.65 4.58 -10.82
CA THR A 445 27.89 5.19 -11.92
C THR A 445 26.84 6.17 -11.38
N LEU A 446 26.12 5.80 -10.33
CA LEU A 446 25.17 6.70 -9.66
C LEU A 446 25.85 7.98 -9.17
N LEU A 447 27.02 7.87 -8.51
CA LEU A 447 27.74 9.04 -7.99
C LEU A 447 28.26 9.95 -9.11
N ASP A 448 28.67 9.37 -10.25
CA ASP A 448 29.05 10.13 -11.44
C ASP A 448 27.83 10.89 -12.01
N ASP A 449 26.69 10.25 -12.18
CA ASP A 449 25.45 10.89 -12.63
C ASP A 449 24.99 12.01 -11.67
N LEU A 450 25.05 11.74 -10.37
CA LEU A 450 24.71 12.74 -9.35
C LEU A 450 25.69 13.93 -9.34
N SER A 451 26.93 13.77 -9.77
CA SER A 451 27.89 14.89 -9.91
C SER A 451 27.47 15.88 -10.98
N ASP A 452 26.87 15.39 -12.06
CA ASP A 452 26.36 16.18 -13.17
C ASP A 452 24.97 16.79 -12.92
N PHE A 453 24.23 16.24 -11.94
CA PHE A 453 22.85 16.61 -11.67
C PHE A 453 22.74 17.74 -10.63
N GLY A 454 22.25 18.92 -11.05
CA GLY A 454 21.89 20.06 -10.21
C GLY A 454 22.99 21.13 -10.10
N THR A 455 22.57 22.33 -9.73
CA THR A 455 23.46 23.47 -9.51
C THR A 455 24.02 23.46 -8.08
N SER A 456 25.33 23.71 -7.95
CA SER A 456 25.94 24.03 -6.65
C SER A 456 25.31 25.31 -6.09
N VAL A 457 25.04 25.31 -4.79
CA VAL A 457 24.57 26.50 -4.10
C VAL A 457 25.69 27.57 -4.19
N GLU A 458 25.36 28.80 -4.58
CA GLU A 458 26.29 29.93 -4.44
C GLU A 458 26.51 30.17 -2.94
N ALA A 459 27.45 29.41 -2.37
CA ALA A 459 27.82 29.58 -0.97
C ALA A 459 28.71 30.81 -0.80
N THR A 460 28.44 31.65 0.17
CA THR A 460 29.25 32.80 0.57
C THR A 460 30.46 32.34 1.40
N LEU A 461 31.18 31.32 0.94
CA LEU A 461 32.33 30.75 1.62
C LEU A 461 33.62 31.50 1.20
N PRO A 462 34.64 31.55 2.08
CA PRO A 462 35.95 32.13 1.70
C PRO A 462 36.56 31.41 0.49
N PRO A 463 37.19 32.14 -0.47
CA PRO A 463 37.77 31.55 -1.68
C PRO A 463 38.79 30.42 -1.42
N ALA A 464 39.50 30.47 -0.29
CA ALA A 464 40.41 29.42 0.11
C ALA A 464 39.77 28.06 0.42
N TRP A 465 38.47 28.04 0.70
CA TRP A 465 37.68 26.83 0.94
C TRP A 465 36.94 26.35 -0.31
N GLN A 466 36.80 27.23 -1.31
CA GLN A 466 36.19 26.89 -2.61
C GLN A 466 37.20 26.32 -3.61
N ALA A 467 38.50 26.52 -3.34
CA ALA A 467 39.58 26.01 -4.21
C ALA A 467 39.52 24.47 -4.30
N GLU A 468 39.61 23.92 -5.50
CA GLU A 468 39.59 22.48 -5.72
C GLU A 468 40.68 21.77 -4.89
N GLY A 469 40.28 20.81 -4.05
CA GLY A 469 41.17 20.10 -3.14
C GLY A 469 41.40 20.79 -1.80
N ALA A 470 40.67 21.89 -1.49
CA ALA A 470 40.68 22.48 -0.14
C ALA A 470 40.13 21.50 0.91
N VAL A 471 39.15 20.67 0.54
CA VAL A 471 38.65 19.57 1.35
C VAL A 471 38.96 18.26 0.63
N VAL A 472 39.62 17.33 1.34
CA VAL A 472 39.99 16.03 0.78
C VAL A 472 39.30 14.92 1.58
N CYS A 473 38.49 14.12 0.91
CA CYS A 473 37.85 12.94 1.48
C CYS A 473 38.68 11.70 1.14
N ILE A 474 39.21 11.02 2.14
CA ILE A 474 40.07 9.84 1.98
C ILE A 474 39.35 8.62 2.52
N PRO A 475 39.20 7.53 1.75
CA PRO A 475 38.57 6.30 2.25
C PRO A 475 39.46 5.58 3.25
N GLY A 476 38.84 4.85 4.16
CA GLY A 476 39.49 3.87 5.03
C GLY A 476 39.97 2.64 4.25
N ARG A 477 39.96 1.49 4.89
CA ARG A 477 40.31 0.18 4.30
C ARG A 477 39.16 -0.74 4.03
N GLY A 478 37.96 -0.34 4.41
CA GLY A 478 36.74 -1.11 4.11
C GLY A 478 36.51 -1.21 2.59
N PRO A 479 35.92 -2.30 2.12
CA PRO A 479 35.75 -2.56 0.69
C PRO A 479 34.82 -1.57 -0.01
N LEU A 480 33.99 -0.82 0.74
CA LEU A 480 33.07 0.20 0.22
C LEU A 480 33.39 1.62 0.70
N ASP A 481 34.48 1.82 1.45
CA ASP A 481 34.87 3.14 1.97
C ASP A 481 35.20 4.15 0.85
N ASP A 482 35.63 3.69 -0.31
CA ASP A 482 35.87 4.53 -1.48
C ASP A 482 34.59 5.18 -2.00
N LEU A 483 33.49 4.46 -2.00
CA LEU A 483 32.18 4.99 -2.39
C LEU A 483 31.65 6.01 -1.37
N THR A 484 31.84 5.74 -0.08
CA THR A 484 31.44 6.69 0.97
C THR A 484 32.29 7.96 0.94
N ALA A 485 33.57 7.87 0.60
CA ALA A 485 34.45 9.03 0.42
C ALA A 485 34.04 9.88 -0.79
N ARG A 486 33.66 9.24 -1.91
CA ARG A 486 33.12 9.93 -3.09
C ARG A 486 31.78 10.60 -2.79
N LEU A 487 30.88 9.92 -2.09
CA LEU A 487 29.59 10.48 -1.66
C LEU A 487 29.79 11.68 -0.73
N ALA A 488 30.69 11.58 0.25
CA ALA A 488 31.02 12.68 1.15
C ALA A 488 31.60 13.89 0.38
N ALA A 489 32.52 13.64 -0.52
CA ALA A 489 33.10 14.70 -1.36
C ALA A 489 32.03 15.38 -2.22
N LEU A 490 31.08 14.62 -2.79
CA LEU A 490 30.00 15.13 -3.60
C LEU A 490 29.05 16.02 -2.76
N VAL A 491 28.68 15.59 -1.55
CA VAL A 491 27.83 16.37 -0.64
C VAL A 491 28.53 17.68 -0.22
N LEU A 492 29.82 17.62 0.14
CA LEU A 492 30.59 18.78 0.53
C LEU A 492 30.83 19.75 -0.66
N HIS A 493 31.03 19.21 -1.86
CA HIS A 493 31.13 20.03 -3.09
C HIS A 493 29.81 20.78 -3.36
N ARG A 494 28.66 20.13 -3.16
CA ARG A 494 27.34 20.76 -3.28
C ARG A 494 27.08 21.85 -2.23
N ALA A 495 27.70 21.74 -1.08
CA ALA A 495 27.69 22.78 -0.05
C ALA A 495 28.63 23.96 -0.40
N GLY A 496 29.25 23.98 -1.59
CA GLY A 496 30.11 25.06 -2.09
C GLY A 496 31.56 24.96 -1.63
N LEU A 497 31.97 23.84 -1.07
CA LEU A 497 33.36 23.56 -0.69
C LEU A 497 34.12 22.94 -1.86
N GLY A 498 35.42 23.27 -2.01
CA GLY A 498 36.32 22.66 -3.00
C GLY A 498 36.69 21.22 -2.61
N ALA A 499 35.68 20.35 -2.46
CA ALA A 499 35.84 18.98 -1.99
C ALA A 499 36.14 18.01 -3.15
N ARG A 500 37.05 17.07 -2.90
CA ARG A 500 37.33 15.95 -3.79
C ARG A 500 37.59 14.66 -3.01
N ALA A 501 37.26 13.52 -3.61
CA ALA A 501 37.64 12.22 -3.08
C ALA A 501 38.99 11.77 -3.59
N GLU A 502 39.78 11.17 -2.72
CA GLU A 502 41.03 10.50 -3.06
C GLU A 502 40.83 8.97 -2.98
N THR A 503 41.74 8.23 -3.58
CA THR A 503 41.77 6.78 -3.47
C THR A 503 42.43 6.33 -2.17
N SER A 504 42.19 5.08 -1.73
CA SER A 504 42.88 4.49 -0.57
C SER A 504 44.40 4.48 -0.71
N ALA A 505 44.92 4.49 -1.94
CA ALA A 505 46.34 4.65 -2.25
C ALA A 505 46.91 5.99 -1.74
N ALA A 506 46.08 7.01 -1.52
CA ALA A 506 46.54 8.28 -0.93
C ALA A 506 47.10 8.10 0.49
N LEU A 507 46.64 7.06 1.22
CA LEU A 507 47.16 6.71 2.56
C LEU A 507 48.50 5.98 2.52
N GLU A 508 49.02 5.58 1.34
CA GLU A 508 50.33 4.96 1.21
C GLU A 508 51.44 5.99 1.38
N THR A 509 52.63 5.52 1.84
CA THR A 509 53.77 6.40 2.15
C THR A 509 54.24 7.21 0.96
N ALA A 510 54.15 6.63 -0.24
CA ALA A 510 54.61 7.28 -1.47
C ALA A 510 53.64 8.35 -1.99
N ASN A 511 52.35 8.25 -1.64
CA ASN A 511 51.31 9.08 -2.25
C ASN A 511 50.79 10.20 -1.33
N LEU A 512 50.90 10.06 -0.01
CA LEU A 512 50.51 11.12 0.94
C LEU A 512 51.28 12.43 0.71
N GLY A 513 52.53 12.36 0.21
CA GLY A 513 53.35 13.52 -0.19
C GLY A 513 52.88 14.24 -1.44
N ARG A 514 51.90 13.72 -2.16
CA ARG A 514 51.27 14.37 -3.34
C ARG A 514 50.19 15.36 -2.98
N LEU A 515 49.65 15.30 -1.74
CA LEU A 515 48.72 16.28 -1.24
C LEU A 515 49.48 17.57 -0.91
N ASP A 516 49.06 18.69 -1.49
CA ASP A 516 49.67 19.99 -1.22
C ASP A 516 49.24 20.50 0.17
N PRO A 517 50.17 20.54 1.16
CA PRO A 517 49.85 20.98 2.51
C PRO A 517 49.35 22.43 2.58
N GLY A 518 49.69 23.27 1.60
CA GLY A 518 49.25 24.66 1.54
C GLY A 518 47.81 24.84 1.05
N LEU A 519 47.33 23.87 0.27
CA LEU A 519 45.98 23.91 -0.32
C LEU A 519 44.95 23.24 0.59
N VAL A 520 45.28 22.08 1.19
CA VAL A 520 44.36 21.30 1.98
C VAL A 520 44.04 21.98 3.30
N ARG A 521 42.78 22.39 3.50
CA ARG A 521 42.28 22.99 4.74
C ARG A 521 41.66 21.98 5.67
N LEU A 522 41.07 20.92 5.09
CA LEU A 522 40.39 19.86 5.85
C LEU A 522 40.59 18.51 5.16
N CYS A 523 40.89 17.50 5.97
CA CYS A 523 40.92 16.11 5.54
C CYS A 523 39.85 15.33 6.27
N CYS A 524 38.94 14.71 5.52
CA CYS A 524 37.87 13.83 6.04
C CYS A 524 38.28 12.37 5.78
N LEU A 525 38.55 11.61 6.83
CA LEU A 525 38.71 10.16 6.75
C LEU A 525 37.32 9.50 6.75
N SER A 526 36.91 8.98 5.61
CA SER A 526 35.60 8.42 5.38
C SER A 526 35.59 6.92 5.57
N VAL A 527 34.81 6.41 6.54
CA VAL A 527 34.82 4.99 6.89
C VAL A 527 33.43 4.50 7.29
N LEU A 528 33.14 3.24 6.96
CA LEU A 528 32.09 2.44 7.58
C LEU A 528 32.68 1.69 8.78
N GLU A 529 31.90 1.50 9.85
CA GLU A 529 32.40 0.85 11.07
C GLU A 529 32.87 -0.58 10.79
N GLU A 530 32.06 -1.36 10.10
CA GLU A 530 32.41 -2.72 9.69
C GLU A 530 33.50 -2.70 8.61
N GLY A 531 34.48 -3.59 8.76
CA GLY A 531 35.63 -3.68 7.84
C GLY A 531 36.82 -2.84 8.24
N ASN A 532 36.71 -1.99 9.26
CA ASN A 532 37.80 -1.14 9.77
C ASN A 532 38.20 -1.52 11.20
N SER A 533 39.48 -1.27 11.57
CA SER A 533 39.96 -1.50 12.93
C SER A 533 40.36 -0.17 13.59
N ILE A 534 40.07 -0.04 14.89
CA ILE A 534 40.41 1.14 15.69
C ILE A 534 41.93 1.45 15.58
N ALA A 535 42.77 0.42 15.66
CA ALA A 535 44.21 0.56 15.57
C ALA A 535 44.65 1.09 14.19
N GLY A 536 44.04 0.60 13.11
CA GLY A 536 44.26 1.05 11.74
C GLY A 536 43.87 2.51 11.54
N LEU A 537 42.68 2.90 12.02
CA LEU A 537 42.20 4.29 11.93
C LEU A 537 43.09 5.25 12.71
N ARG A 538 43.48 4.91 13.95
CA ARG A 538 44.46 5.72 14.72
C ARG A 538 45.81 5.85 14.05
N TYR A 539 46.26 4.81 13.37
CA TYR A 539 47.49 4.87 12.60
C TYR A 539 47.37 5.85 11.44
N PHE A 540 46.28 5.79 10.68
CA PHE A 540 46.05 6.72 9.55
C PHE A 540 45.89 8.16 10.02
N LEU A 541 45.09 8.41 11.05
CA LEU A 541 44.88 9.74 11.60
C LEU A 541 46.18 10.39 12.05
N ARG A 542 47.05 9.66 12.78
CA ARG A 542 48.37 10.15 13.18
C ARG A 542 49.25 10.44 11.99
N ARG A 543 49.10 9.69 10.93
CA ARG A 543 49.89 9.87 9.70
C ARG A 543 49.41 11.09 8.91
N ILE A 544 48.11 11.27 8.75
CA ILE A 544 47.50 12.44 8.12
C ILE A 544 47.91 13.71 8.90
N ALA A 545 47.75 13.72 10.20
CA ALA A 545 48.11 14.87 11.04
C ALA A 545 49.62 15.26 10.95
N ARG A 546 50.51 14.27 10.74
CA ARG A 546 51.95 14.59 10.50
C ARG A 546 52.24 15.18 9.14
N GLN A 547 51.50 14.74 8.10
CA GLN A 547 51.72 15.15 6.72
C GLN A 547 51.02 16.48 6.41
N LEU A 548 49.87 16.71 7.02
CA LEU A 548 49.04 17.89 6.85
C LEU A 548 48.86 18.62 8.20
N PRO A 549 49.91 19.21 8.78
CA PRO A 549 49.87 19.75 10.14
C PRO A 549 48.94 20.98 10.29
N GLU A 550 48.66 21.68 9.20
CA GLU A 550 47.81 22.87 9.15
C GLU A 550 46.33 22.52 8.84
N ALA A 551 46.07 21.34 8.28
CA ALA A 551 44.72 20.90 7.93
C ALA A 551 44.00 20.36 9.14
N LYS A 552 42.69 20.66 9.23
CA LYS A 552 41.80 20.02 10.18
C LYS A 552 41.54 18.58 9.75
N VAL A 553 41.54 17.64 10.71
CA VAL A 553 41.33 16.23 10.44
C VAL A 553 40.03 15.79 11.09
N ILE A 554 39.05 15.43 10.28
CA ILE A 554 37.77 14.88 10.76
C ILE A 554 37.63 13.41 10.37
N VAL A 555 36.86 12.65 11.15
CA VAL A 555 36.49 11.27 10.84
C VAL A 555 35.00 11.24 10.57
N GLY A 556 34.62 10.86 9.34
CA GLY A 556 33.27 10.46 9.00
C GLY A 556 33.12 8.97 9.29
N LEU A 557 32.58 8.65 10.46
CA LEU A 557 32.21 7.29 10.85
C LEU A 557 30.72 7.13 10.56
N TRP A 558 30.41 6.76 9.32
CA TRP A 558 29.07 6.87 8.78
C TRP A 558 28.10 5.88 9.42
N ASP A 559 26.94 6.40 9.82
CA ASP A 559 25.85 5.65 10.45
C ASP A 559 26.25 4.87 11.72
N ALA A 560 27.33 5.24 12.37
CA ALA A 560 27.74 4.58 13.61
C ALA A 560 26.70 4.85 14.71
N PRO A 561 26.22 3.79 15.39
CA PRO A 561 25.28 3.94 16.48
C PRO A 561 25.93 4.69 17.66
N PRO A 562 25.13 5.43 18.45
CA PRO A 562 25.65 6.24 19.58
C PRO A 562 26.43 5.43 20.62
N ASP A 563 26.16 4.14 20.75
CA ASP A 563 26.80 3.18 21.65
C ASP A 563 27.96 2.39 20.99
N SER A 564 28.39 2.80 19.79
CA SER A 564 29.51 2.17 19.09
C SER A 564 30.81 2.26 19.91
N ALA A 565 31.43 1.10 20.07
CA ALA A 565 32.74 0.99 20.72
C ALA A 565 33.83 1.72 19.94
N MET A 566 33.75 1.75 18.59
CA MET A 566 34.69 2.45 17.72
C MET A 566 34.53 3.96 17.88
N LEU A 567 33.30 4.48 17.88
CA LEU A 567 32.98 5.88 18.10
C LEU A 567 33.53 6.37 19.45
N THR A 568 33.27 5.58 20.52
CA THR A 568 33.75 5.91 21.87
C THR A 568 35.29 5.93 21.93
N ALA A 569 35.94 4.89 21.40
CA ALA A 569 37.40 4.79 21.41
C ALA A 569 38.11 5.90 20.58
N LEU A 570 37.51 6.33 19.48
CA LEU A 570 38.04 7.42 18.68
C LEU A 570 37.85 8.79 19.34
N ARG A 571 36.75 9.00 20.08
CA ARG A 571 36.50 10.24 20.87
C ARG A 571 37.46 10.38 22.06
N GLU A 572 37.76 9.29 22.74
CA GLU A 572 38.61 9.33 23.94
C GLU A 572 40.10 9.46 23.62
N GLU A 573 40.58 8.82 22.56
CA GLU A 573 42.03 8.70 22.31
C GLU A 573 42.44 9.03 20.86
N GLY A 574 41.51 9.55 20.02
CA GLY A 574 41.78 9.84 18.63
C GLY A 574 42.45 11.20 18.41
N PRO A 575 43.41 11.31 17.45
CA PRO A 575 44.03 12.59 17.06
C PRO A 575 43.14 13.38 16.07
N ALA A 576 41.85 13.07 15.95
CA ALA A 576 40.93 13.80 15.08
C ALA A 576 40.37 15.06 15.74
N ASP A 577 40.25 16.15 14.99
CA ASP A 577 39.63 17.39 15.48
C ASP A 577 38.11 17.24 15.76
N ALA A 578 37.43 16.39 14.98
CA ALA A 578 36.03 16.06 15.19
C ALA A 578 35.68 14.69 14.58
N ILE A 579 34.62 14.08 15.06
CA ILE A 579 34.02 12.87 14.51
C ILE A 579 32.57 13.18 14.20
N VAL A 580 32.17 12.88 12.97
CA VAL A 580 30.80 13.06 12.46
C VAL A 580 30.24 11.71 12.04
N THR A 581 28.93 11.54 12.22
CA THR A 581 28.26 10.28 11.91
C THR A 581 27.28 10.39 10.74
N SER A 582 27.04 11.61 10.24
CA SER A 582 26.21 11.85 9.07
C SER A 582 26.86 12.85 8.12
N LEU A 583 26.49 12.79 6.84
CA LEU A 583 26.94 13.72 5.81
C LEU A 583 26.42 15.14 6.06
N GLY A 584 25.20 15.26 6.58
CA GLY A 584 24.65 16.55 6.97
C GLY A 584 25.44 17.20 8.09
N GLU A 585 25.86 16.43 9.11
CA GLU A 585 26.71 16.91 10.20
C GLU A 585 28.10 17.33 9.66
N ALA A 586 28.67 16.54 8.73
CA ALA A 586 29.94 16.85 8.09
C ALA A 586 29.87 18.18 7.32
N ALA A 587 28.83 18.40 6.51
CA ALA A 587 28.63 19.62 5.75
C ALA A 587 28.50 20.83 6.68
N ALA A 588 27.64 20.76 7.69
CA ALA A 588 27.45 21.84 8.65
C ALA A 588 28.73 22.19 9.44
N LEU A 589 29.51 21.18 9.83
CA LEU A 589 30.80 21.37 10.50
C LEU A 589 31.82 22.08 9.57
N CYS A 590 31.93 21.64 8.32
CA CYS A 590 32.84 22.24 7.35
C CYS A 590 32.48 23.70 7.03
N GLU A 591 31.19 24.01 6.87
CA GLU A 591 30.69 25.39 6.71
C GLU A 591 31.03 26.26 7.91
N ALA A 592 30.81 25.75 9.14
CA ALA A 592 31.14 26.48 10.37
C ALA A 592 32.66 26.75 10.50
N LEU A 593 33.52 25.80 10.09
CA LEU A 593 34.95 25.98 10.10
C LEU A 593 35.40 27.00 9.05
N ALA A 594 34.83 26.98 7.85
CA ALA A 594 35.10 27.92 6.79
C ALA A 594 34.71 29.37 7.18
N ALA A 595 33.54 29.55 7.78
CA ALA A 595 33.06 30.85 8.25
C ALA A 595 33.96 31.47 9.33
N ARG A 596 34.47 30.66 10.27
CA ARG A 596 35.41 31.09 11.32
C ARG A 596 36.73 31.56 10.75
N THR A 597 37.26 30.89 9.74
CA THR A 597 38.52 31.24 9.10
C THR A 597 38.40 32.55 8.35
N GLY A 598 37.30 32.78 7.61
CA GLY A 598 37.05 34.03 6.90
C GLY A 598 36.95 35.26 7.81
N SER A 599 36.39 35.11 9.03
CA SER A 599 36.28 36.18 10.02
C SER A 599 37.65 36.57 10.62
N THR A 600 38.61 35.66 10.64
CA THR A 600 39.98 35.88 11.14
C THR A 600 40.87 36.55 10.09
N GLU A 601 40.70 36.24 8.83
CA GLU A 601 41.43 36.85 7.69
C GLU A 601 40.96 38.30 7.43
N MET A 602 39.68 38.64 7.64
CA MET A 602 39.15 40.00 7.54
C MET A 602 39.62 40.93 8.67
N ARG A 603 40.14 40.40 9.77
CA ARG A 603 40.64 41.17 10.91
C ARG A 603 42.16 41.40 10.88
N ARG A 604 42.86 40.82 9.92
CA ARG A 604 44.29 41.07 9.64
C ARG A 604 44.47 41.94 8.38
#